data_55ddf88ad91ec595eb0cd06ddf327b6e
#
_entry.id   55ddf88ad91ec595eb0cd06ddf327b6e
#
_cell.length_a   1.000
_cell.length_b   1.000
_cell.length_c   1.000
_cell.angle_alpha   90.00
_cell.angle_beta   90.00
_cell.angle_gamma   90.00
#
_symmetry.space_group_name_H-M   'P 1'
#
loop_
_entity.id
_entity.type
_entity.pdbx_description
1 polymer ?
#
loop_
_entity_poly.entity_id
_entity_poly.type
_entity_poly.pdbx_seq_one_letter_code
_entity_poly.pdbx_strand_id
1 'polypeptide(L)'
;MQALRRGLVRPCLGSTSVVWEAAFWGFVGGFALLIGAVVGLVWRTPPRVIGLVMAFGAGVLISAVAFELTEEAFETSGGLPVVLGLGGGALTFFVGDWVLDHHGAKHRKRSGGQQAGGNPSAIVLGALLDGIPESVAIGVSLLRGGAVGVAVVAAVFLSNVPESMSAATGLRKAGHSRTWIMGLWLAVVVVSAAAAAAGYGLLGDAPPVTIAVTQAFAAGAVLTMLADTMMPEGFEHAGSTVGLVTCFGFITAFLLSHA
;
A
#
# COMPACT_ATOMS: atom_id res chain seq x y z
N MET A 1 -44.85 -8.66 17.05
CA MET A 1 -43.94 -8.01 17.99
C MET A 1 -42.52 -8.04 17.42
N GLN A 2 -42.32 -7.62 16.15
CA GLN A 2 -41.05 -7.64 15.41
C GLN A 2 -40.77 -6.36 14.58
N ALA A 3 -41.40 -5.24 14.92
CA ALA A 3 -41.34 -4.00 14.15
C ALA A 3 -40.58 -2.82 14.85
N LEU A 4 -39.80 -3.06 15.92
CA LEU A 4 -39.20 -1.99 16.73
C LEU A 4 -37.66 -2.07 16.87
N ARG A 5 -36.93 -2.68 15.92
CA ARG A 5 -35.47 -2.67 15.91
C ARG A 5 -34.85 -2.15 14.60
N ARG A 6 -35.47 -1.20 13.92
CA ARG A 6 -34.91 -0.51 12.75
C ARG A 6 -34.79 0.99 13.00
N GLY A 7 -34.05 1.35 14.02
CA GLY A 7 -33.75 2.74 14.35
C GLY A 7 -32.29 2.95 14.72
N LEU A 8 -31.36 2.17 14.17
CA LEU A 8 -29.96 2.52 14.20
C LEU A 8 -29.75 3.61 13.14
N VAL A 9 -29.63 4.83 13.61
CA VAL A 9 -29.19 6.01 12.86
C VAL A 9 -27.96 5.60 12.08
N ARG A 10 -28.10 5.45 10.73
CA ARG A 10 -26.93 5.40 9.85
C ARG A 10 -26.21 6.73 10.09
N PRO A 11 -24.93 6.74 10.52
CA PRO A 11 -24.17 7.97 10.47
C PRO A 11 -24.27 8.48 9.03
N CYS A 12 -24.57 9.76 8.85
CA CYS A 12 -24.61 10.38 7.53
C CYS A 12 -23.27 10.05 6.84
N LEU A 13 -23.32 9.22 5.80
CA LEU A 13 -22.19 8.96 4.92
C LEU A 13 -21.71 10.34 4.47
N GLY A 14 -20.46 10.72 4.79
CA GLY A 14 -19.95 12.07 4.56
C GLY A 14 -19.78 12.95 5.79
N SER A 15 -20.00 12.43 7.02
CA SER A 15 -19.68 13.23 8.21
C SER A 15 -18.17 13.55 8.26
N THR A 16 -17.84 14.80 8.55
CA THR A 16 -16.45 15.27 8.67
C THR A 16 -15.64 14.41 9.67
N SER A 17 -16.28 13.81 10.65
CA SER A 17 -15.65 12.89 11.62
C SER A 17 -15.10 11.63 10.98
N VAL A 18 -15.78 11.03 10.00
CA VAL A 18 -15.31 9.80 9.33
C VAL A 18 -14.22 10.10 8.29
N VAL A 19 -14.22 11.28 7.67
CA VAL A 19 -13.09 11.74 6.83
C VAL A 19 -11.80 11.82 7.65
N TRP A 20 -11.89 12.36 8.88
CA TRP A 20 -10.75 12.40 9.81
C TRP A 20 -10.34 11.00 10.28
N GLU A 21 -11.28 10.09 10.44
CA GLU A 21 -10.99 8.69 10.73
C GLU A 21 -10.26 8.02 9.58
N ALA A 22 -10.68 8.24 8.33
CA ALA A 22 -9.96 7.77 7.14
C ALA A 22 -8.53 8.34 7.08
N ALA A 23 -8.36 9.64 7.33
CA ALA A 23 -7.04 10.26 7.41
C ALA A 23 -6.18 9.64 8.51
N PHE A 24 -6.75 9.37 9.68
CA PHE A 24 -6.04 8.74 10.79
C PHE A 24 -5.57 7.32 10.43
N TRP A 25 -6.42 6.51 9.83
CA TRP A 25 -6.03 5.14 9.43
C TRP A 25 -5.02 5.13 8.28
N GLY A 26 -5.14 6.07 7.32
CA GLY A 26 -4.12 6.30 6.30
C GLY A 26 -2.78 6.73 6.91
N PHE A 27 -2.82 7.59 7.95
CA PHE A 27 -1.65 7.95 8.74
C PHE A 27 -1.06 6.71 9.45
N VAL A 28 -1.87 5.88 10.08
CA VAL A 28 -1.41 4.65 10.77
C VAL A 28 -0.71 3.71 9.78
N GLY A 29 -1.35 3.42 8.63
CA GLY A 29 -0.72 2.60 7.58
C GLY A 29 0.59 3.19 7.07
N GLY A 30 0.61 4.50 6.80
CA GLY A 30 1.79 5.22 6.34
C GLY A 30 2.88 5.37 7.39
N PHE A 31 2.54 5.44 8.69
CA PHE A 31 3.52 5.59 9.77
C PHE A 31 4.54 4.44 9.82
N ALA A 32 4.15 3.26 9.34
CA ALA A 32 5.05 2.13 9.16
C ALA A 32 6.27 2.47 8.28
N LEU A 33 6.10 3.37 7.30
CA LEU A 33 7.21 3.86 6.46
C LEU A 33 8.28 4.60 7.27
N LEU A 34 7.88 5.39 8.28
CA LEU A 34 8.84 6.05 9.17
C LEU A 34 9.56 5.04 10.05
N ILE A 35 8.86 4.02 10.55
CA ILE A 35 9.47 2.94 11.34
C ILE A 35 10.52 2.21 10.49
N GLY A 36 10.16 1.75 9.29
CA GLY A 36 11.08 1.06 8.40
C GLY A 36 12.26 1.92 8.00
N ALA A 37 12.04 3.20 7.69
CA ALA A 37 13.11 4.14 7.36
C ALA A 37 14.10 4.32 8.53
N VAL A 38 13.60 4.48 9.76
CA VAL A 38 14.46 4.56 10.95
C VAL A 38 15.27 3.28 11.11
N VAL A 39 14.65 2.11 10.99
CA VAL A 39 15.37 0.82 11.06
C VAL A 39 16.45 0.74 9.98
N GLY A 40 16.14 1.08 8.73
CA GLY A 40 17.10 1.07 7.62
C GLY A 40 18.25 2.08 7.77
N LEU A 41 18.03 3.19 8.49
CA LEU A 41 19.05 4.23 8.74
C LEU A 41 19.95 3.94 9.95
N VAL A 42 19.42 3.25 10.96
CA VAL A 42 20.12 2.99 12.23
C VAL A 42 20.78 1.62 12.24
N TRP A 43 20.10 0.63 11.70
CA TRP A 43 20.58 -0.75 11.71
C TRP A 43 21.27 -1.11 10.39
N ARG A 44 22.44 -1.72 10.47
CA ARG A 44 23.12 -2.32 9.32
C ARG A 44 22.48 -3.67 9.00
N THR A 45 21.27 -3.64 8.44
CA THR A 45 20.52 -4.86 8.15
C THR A 45 21.21 -5.66 7.05
N PRO A 46 21.50 -6.97 7.27
CA PRO A 46 22.05 -7.82 6.23
C PRO A 46 21.09 -7.89 5.02
N PRO A 47 21.61 -7.89 3.78
CA PRO A 47 20.76 -7.93 2.57
C PRO A 47 19.76 -9.08 2.57
N ARG A 48 20.17 -10.26 3.05
CA ARG A 48 19.28 -11.43 3.14
C ARG A 48 18.07 -11.17 4.04
N VAL A 49 18.26 -10.46 5.15
CA VAL A 49 17.14 -10.10 6.06
C VAL A 49 16.19 -9.13 5.35
N ILE A 50 16.72 -8.15 4.63
CA ILE A 50 15.90 -7.22 3.81
C ILE A 50 15.05 -8.03 2.82
N GLY A 51 15.69 -8.93 2.06
CA GLY A 51 14.98 -9.78 1.08
C GLY A 51 13.87 -10.64 1.71
N LEU A 52 14.13 -11.24 2.88
CA LEU A 52 13.12 -12.06 3.57
C LEU A 52 11.94 -11.20 4.09
N VAL A 53 12.24 -10.02 4.65
CA VAL A 53 11.18 -9.12 5.14
C VAL A 53 10.36 -8.54 3.99
N MET A 54 11.00 -8.22 2.83
CA MET A 54 10.30 -7.84 1.59
C MET A 54 9.39 -8.96 1.08
N ALA A 55 9.87 -10.21 1.09
CA ALA A 55 9.09 -11.36 0.68
C ALA A 55 7.86 -11.58 1.59
N PHE A 56 8.03 -11.41 2.90
CA PHE A 56 6.93 -11.48 3.87
C PHE A 56 5.88 -10.40 3.59
N GLY A 57 6.31 -9.14 3.45
CA GLY A 57 5.43 -8.02 3.14
C GLY A 57 4.68 -8.21 1.82
N ALA A 58 5.35 -8.71 0.78
CA ALA A 58 4.72 -9.04 -0.49
C ALA A 58 3.62 -10.11 -0.31
N GLY A 59 3.87 -11.15 0.49
CA GLY A 59 2.86 -12.16 0.78
C GLY A 59 1.64 -11.62 1.51
N VAL A 60 1.85 -10.74 2.49
CA VAL A 60 0.79 -10.04 3.21
C VAL A 60 -0.08 -9.22 2.26
N LEU A 61 0.54 -8.42 1.38
CA LEU A 61 -0.20 -7.62 0.39
C LEU A 61 -0.92 -8.46 -0.64
N ILE A 62 -0.34 -9.57 -1.13
CA ILE A 62 -1.03 -10.48 -2.06
C ILE A 62 -2.33 -11.00 -1.45
N SER A 63 -2.31 -11.38 -0.17
CA SER A 63 -3.52 -11.82 0.55
C SER A 63 -4.58 -10.70 0.63
N ALA A 64 -4.16 -9.50 1.04
CA ALA A 64 -5.09 -8.36 1.15
C ALA A 64 -5.67 -7.96 -0.21
N VAL A 65 -4.87 -7.95 -1.26
CA VAL A 65 -5.32 -7.66 -2.63
C VAL A 65 -6.31 -8.70 -3.12
N ALA A 66 -6.06 -9.99 -2.84
CA ALA A 66 -6.94 -11.07 -3.28
C ALA A 66 -8.30 -11.01 -2.58
N PHE A 67 -8.32 -10.96 -1.26
CA PHE A 67 -9.52 -11.15 -0.45
C PHE A 67 -10.20 -9.82 -0.07
N GLU A 68 -9.44 -8.82 0.35
CA GLU A 68 -10.02 -7.58 0.85
C GLU A 68 -10.35 -6.58 -0.26
N LEU A 69 -9.65 -6.65 -1.40
CA LEU A 69 -9.88 -5.70 -2.49
C LEU A 69 -10.58 -6.34 -3.69
N THR A 70 -10.06 -7.46 -4.20
CA THR A 70 -10.55 -8.05 -5.45
C THR A 70 -11.82 -8.86 -5.25
N GLU A 71 -11.85 -9.78 -4.29
CA GLU A 71 -13.02 -10.61 -4.00
C GLU A 71 -14.20 -9.75 -3.57
N GLU A 72 -13.97 -8.82 -2.68
CA GLU A 72 -14.95 -7.86 -2.21
C GLU A 72 -15.54 -6.98 -3.33
N ALA A 73 -14.68 -6.49 -4.24
CA ALA A 73 -15.13 -5.74 -5.41
C ALA A 73 -15.98 -6.61 -6.34
N PHE A 74 -15.61 -7.88 -6.49
CA PHE A 74 -16.34 -8.86 -7.30
C PHE A 74 -17.73 -9.15 -6.72
N GLU A 75 -17.84 -9.37 -5.42
CA GLU A 75 -19.12 -9.57 -4.74
C GLU A 75 -20.06 -8.36 -4.89
N THR A 76 -19.49 -7.16 -4.91
CA THR A 76 -20.25 -5.91 -5.01
C THR A 76 -20.74 -5.61 -6.42
N SER A 77 -19.96 -5.91 -7.47
CA SER A 77 -20.21 -5.40 -8.83
C SER A 77 -20.09 -6.44 -9.95
N GLY A 78 -19.68 -7.67 -9.63
CA GLY A 78 -19.45 -8.73 -10.62
C GLY A 78 -18.13 -8.56 -11.40
N GLY A 79 -17.92 -9.45 -12.38
CA GLY A 79 -16.61 -9.62 -13.01
C GLY A 79 -16.14 -8.47 -13.90
N LEU A 80 -17.01 -7.89 -14.73
CA LEU A 80 -16.57 -6.89 -15.72
C LEU A 80 -16.03 -5.61 -15.08
N PRO A 81 -16.68 -4.98 -14.07
CA PRO A 81 -16.14 -3.82 -13.37
C PRO A 81 -14.79 -4.13 -12.70
N VAL A 82 -14.64 -5.32 -12.11
CA VAL A 82 -13.40 -5.76 -11.47
C VAL A 82 -12.26 -5.90 -12.49
N VAL A 83 -12.50 -6.55 -13.62
CA VAL A 83 -11.49 -6.70 -14.68
C VAL A 83 -11.05 -5.35 -15.22
N LEU A 84 -11.99 -4.43 -15.45
CA LEU A 84 -11.68 -3.08 -15.90
C LEU A 84 -10.90 -2.27 -14.84
N GLY A 85 -11.29 -2.39 -13.57
CA GLY A 85 -10.57 -1.78 -12.46
C GLY A 85 -9.14 -2.31 -12.35
N LEU A 86 -8.98 -3.62 -12.21
CA LEU A 86 -7.66 -4.27 -12.11
C LEU A 86 -6.76 -3.93 -13.30
N GLY A 87 -7.27 -4.07 -14.52
CA GLY A 87 -6.51 -3.76 -15.74
C GLY A 87 -6.14 -2.27 -15.82
N GLY A 88 -7.09 -1.39 -15.49
CA GLY A 88 -6.85 0.06 -15.44
C GLY A 88 -5.80 0.45 -14.41
N GLY A 89 -5.87 -0.11 -13.20
CA GLY A 89 -4.90 0.12 -12.13
C GLY A 89 -3.51 -0.38 -12.49
N ALA A 90 -3.43 -1.61 -12.99
CA ALA A 90 -2.18 -2.21 -13.45
C ALA A 90 -1.52 -1.37 -14.56
N LEU A 91 -2.29 -0.98 -15.57
CA LEU A 91 -1.78 -0.18 -16.70
C LEU A 91 -1.34 1.22 -16.22
N THR A 92 -2.12 1.86 -15.35
CA THR A 92 -1.79 3.19 -14.82
C THR A 92 -0.51 3.14 -14.00
N PHE A 93 -0.36 2.14 -13.13
CA PHE A 93 0.85 1.96 -12.35
C PHE A 93 2.05 1.68 -13.26
N PHE A 94 1.93 0.73 -14.18
CA PHE A 94 2.99 0.38 -15.12
C PHE A 94 3.48 1.60 -15.93
N VAL A 95 2.55 2.39 -16.49
CA VAL A 95 2.92 3.60 -17.26
C VAL A 95 3.56 4.65 -16.36
N GLY A 96 3.00 4.88 -15.16
CA GLY A 96 3.56 5.81 -14.18
C GLY A 96 4.98 5.43 -13.75
N ASP A 97 5.17 4.16 -13.41
CA ASP A 97 6.46 3.60 -13.03
C ASP A 97 7.48 3.68 -14.17
N TRP A 98 7.08 3.29 -15.38
CA TRP A 98 7.91 3.39 -16.57
C TRP A 98 8.37 4.84 -16.85
N VAL A 99 7.47 5.82 -16.75
CA VAL A 99 7.80 7.24 -16.91
C VAL A 99 8.79 7.68 -15.83
N LEU A 100 8.53 7.36 -14.58
CA LEU A 100 9.38 7.76 -13.45
C LEU A 100 10.76 7.09 -13.51
N ASP A 101 10.84 5.85 -13.93
CA ASP A 101 12.10 5.12 -14.12
C ASP A 101 12.99 5.80 -15.16
N HIS A 102 12.41 6.27 -16.27
CA HIS A 102 13.14 7.04 -17.29
C HIS A 102 13.61 8.42 -16.79
N HIS A 103 12.98 8.94 -15.73
CA HIS A 103 13.38 10.21 -15.09
C HIS A 103 14.27 10.01 -13.84
N GLY A 104 14.72 8.79 -13.56
CA GLY A 104 15.70 8.49 -12.51
C GLY A 104 15.13 7.94 -11.19
N ALA A 105 13.89 7.45 -11.19
CA ALA A 105 13.31 6.73 -10.05
C ALA A 105 13.61 5.21 -10.07
N LYS A 106 14.24 4.72 -11.11
CA LYS A 106 14.63 3.31 -11.23
C LYS A 106 15.39 2.87 -9.98
N HIS A 107 15.02 1.75 -9.43
CA HIS A 107 15.64 1.23 -8.21
C HIS A 107 15.29 1.98 -6.91
N ARG A 108 14.25 2.83 -6.86
CA ARG A 108 13.88 3.61 -5.68
C ARG A 108 13.69 2.79 -4.40
N LYS A 109 13.28 1.52 -4.53
CA LYS A 109 13.08 0.57 -3.41
C LYS A 109 14.27 -0.37 -3.16
N ARG A 110 15.36 -0.23 -3.91
CA ARG A 110 16.54 -1.11 -3.80
C ARG A 110 17.41 -0.74 -2.60
N SER A 111 17.91 -1.77 -1.89
CA SER A 111 18.75 -1.61 -0.70
C SER A 111 20.25 -1.49 -0.97
N GLY A 112 20.67 -1.70 -2.22
CA GLY A 112 22.07 -1.74 -2.62
C GLY A 112 22.75 -0.38 -2.86
N GLY A 113 21.97 0.72 -2.92
CA GLY A 113 22.50 2.06 -3.28
C GLY A 113 22.42 2.36 -4.77
N GLN A 114 21.64 1.58 -5.51
CA GLN A 114 21.43 1.75 -6.96
C GLN A 114 20.72 3.08 -7.31
N GLN A 115 20.24 3.82 -6.31
CA GLN A 115 19.66 5.17 -6.45
C GLN A 115 20.72 6.25 -6.68
N ALA A 116 22.02 5.92 -6.59
CA ALA A 116 23.11 6.86 -6.84
C ALA A 116 23.00 7.44 -8.27
N GLY A 117 22.93 8.77 -8.37
CA GLY A 117 22.71 9.45 -9.65
C GLY A 117 21.26 9.57 -10.10
N GLY A 118 20.31 9.01 -9.33
CA GLY A 118 18.87 9.19 -9.56
C GLY A 118 18.40 10.63 -9.31
N ASN A 119 17.28 11.00 -9.95
CA ASN A 119 16.64 12.30 -9.71
C ASN A 119 15.86 12.27 -8.39
N PRO A 120 16.17 13.10 -7.39
CA PRO A 120 15.47 13.10 -6.12
C PRO A 120 13.97 13.34 -6.23
N SER A 121 13.53 14.20 -7.16
CA SER A 121 12.11 14.47 -7.38
C SER A 121 11.37 13.23 -7.96
N ALA A 122 12.01 12.51 -8.89
CA ALA A 122 11.45 11.29 -9.44
C ALA A 122 11.35 10.19 -8.39
N ILE A 123 12.34 10.09 -7.49
CA ILE A 123 12.31 9.14 -6.35
C ILE A 123 11.15 9.46 -5.42
N VAL A 124 10.92 10.74 -5.08
CA VAL A 124 9.77 11.17 -4.26
C VAL A 124 8.45 10.82 -4.94
N LEU A 125 8.30 11.16 -6.23
CA LEU A 125 7.08 10.85 -6.98
C LEU A 125 6.85 9.34 -7.11
N GLY A 126 7.91 8.55 -7.26
CA GLY A 126 7.82 7.10 -7.27
C GLY A 126 7.32 6.53 -5.94
N ALA A 127 7.85 7.01 -4.81
CA ALA A 127 7.37 6.61 -3.48
C ALA A 127 5.90 6.99 -3.25
N LEU A 128 5.44 8.12 -3.80
CA LEU A 128 4.03 8.53 -3.78
C LEU A 128 3.16 7.64 -4.67
N LEU A 129 3.64 7.27 -5.85
CA LEU A 129 2.95 6.35 -6.77
C LEU A 129 2.69 5.00 -6.11
N ASP A 130 3.62 4.54 -5.28
CA ASP A 130 3.50 3.29 -4.52
C ASP A 130 2.48 3.41 -3.37
N GLY A 131 2.55 4.48 -2.58
CA GLY A 131 1.74 4.65 -1.37
C GLY A 131 0.30 5.11 -1.59
N ILE A 132 -0.01 5.78 -2.72
CA ILE A 132 -1.36 6.31 -2.97
C ILE A 132 -2.41 5.20 -3.14
N PRO A 133 -2.22 4.15 -3.97
CA PRO A 133 -3.20 3.08 -4.13
C PRO A 133 -3.52 2.37 -2.83
N GLU A 134 -2.51 2.07 -2.01
CA GLU A 134 -2.68 1.43 -0.70
C GLU A 134 -3.50 2.31 0.25
N SER A 135 -3.21 3.61 0.26
CA SER A 135 -3.91 4.57 1.12
C SER A 135 -5.36 4.80 0.69
N VAL A 136 -5.63 4.84 -0.62
CA VAL A 136 -6.99 4.90 -1.16
C VAL A 136 -7.77 3.65 -0.76
N ALA A 137 -7.15 2.45 -0.83
CA ALA A 137 -7.78 1.21 -0.39
C ALA A 137 -8.19 1.26 1.10
N ILE A 138 -7.35 1.82 1.98
CA ILE A 138 -7.70 2.05 3.39
C ILE A 138 -8.92 2.98 3.50
N GLY A 139 -8.93 4.10 2.78
CA GLY A 139 -10.05 5.05 2.82
C GLY A 139 -11.36 4.44 2.33
N VAL A 140 -11.31 3.68 1.24
CA VAL A 140 -12.49 3.02 0.64
C VAL A 140 -13.03 1.91 1.55
N SER A 141 -12.20 1.21 2.32
CA SER A 141 -12.64 0.17 3.24
C SER A 141 -13.64 0.67 4.29
N LEU A 142 -13.55 1.95 4.68
CA LEU A 142 -14.50 2.58 5.62
C LEU A 142 -15.91 2.78 5.05
N LEU A 143 -16.09 2.73 3.73
CA LEU A 143 -17.40 2.90 3.09
C LEU A 143 -18.34 1.70 3.33
N ARG A 144 -17.84 0.58 3.80
CA ARG A 144 -18.54 -0.70 3.95
C ARG A 144 -19.17 -0.98 5.31
N GLY A 145 -19.47 -0.01 6.08
CA GLY A 145 -20.17 -0.23 7.36
C GLY A 145 -19.69 0.66 8.48
N GLY A 146 -18.89 1.67 8.17
CA GLY A 146 -18.42 2.66 9.12
C GLY A 146 -17.30 2.18 10.05
N ALA A 147 -16.72 1.00 9.78
CA ALA A 147 -15.50 0.51 10.43
C ALA A 147 -14.41 0.30 9.39
N VAL A 148 -13.16 0.63 9.74
CA VAL A 148 -12.03 0.40 8.85
C VAL A 148 -11.80 -1.10 8.64
N GLY A 149 -11.41 -1.48 7.44
CA GLY A 149 -10.91 -2.82 7.16
C GLY A 149 -9.58 -3.03 7.89
N VAL A 150 -9.63 -3.56 9.11
CA VAL A 150 -8.43 -3.77 9.95
C VAL A 150 -7.39 -4.62 9.22
N ALA A 151 -7.85 -5.62 8.45
CA ALA A 151 -6.96 -6.46 7.65
C ALA A 151 -6.22 -5.67 6.58
N VAL A 152 -6.89 -4.74 5.88
CA VAL A 152 -6.26 -3.84 4.88
C VAL A 152 -5.20 -2.96 5.55
N VAL A 153 -5.55 -2.31 6.66
CA VAL A 153 -4.59 -1.45 7.39
C VAL A 153 -3.39 -2.24 7.89
N ALA A 154 -3.64 -3.42 8.47
CA ALA A 154 -2.57 -4.30 8.96
C ALA A 154 -1.66 -4.77 7.81
N ALA A 155 -2.24 -5.12 6.66
CA ALA A 155 -1.48 -5.52 5.48
C ALA A 155 -0.58 -4.38 4.97
N VAL A 156 -1.13 -3.19 4.80
CA VAL A 156 -0.39 -1.99 4.38
C VAL A 156 0.69 -1.63 5.42
N PHE A 157 0.36 -1.69 6.71
CA PHE A 157 1.35 -1.42 7.77
C PHE A 157 2.52 -2.42 7.71
N LEU A 158 2.22 -3.71 7.61
CA LEU A 158 3.25 -4.76 7.60
C LEU A 158 4.11 -4.74 6.34
N SER A 159 3.58 -4.34 5.18
CA SER A 159 4.33 -4.20 3.93
C SER A 159 5.17 -2.94 3.85
N ASN A 160 4.70 -1.84 4.43
CA ASN A 160 5.38 -0.55 4.41
C ASN A 160 6.69 -0.55 5.21
N VAL A 161 6.80 -1.35 6.29
CA VAL A 161 8.05 -1.46 7.07
C VAL A 161 9.21 -1.99 6.22
N PRO A 162 9.12 -3.15 5.56
CA PRO A 162 10.21 -3.65 4.71
C PRO A 162 10.51 -2.74 3.53
N GLU A 163 9.49 -2.16 2.92
CA GLU A 163 9.64 -1.28 1.77
C GLU A 163 10.51 -0.07 2.08
N SER A 164 10.12 0.69 3.09
CA SER A 164 10.87 1.89 3.50
C SER A 164 12.23 1.56 4.11
N MET A 165 12.36 0.42 4.80
CA MET A 165 13.64 -0.07 5.31
C MET A 165 14.62 -0.34 4.16
N SER A 166 14.20 -1.03 3.11
CA SER A 166 15.02 -1.29 1.93
C SER A 166 15.42 0.00 1.23
N ALA A 167 14.44 0.83 0.89
CA ALA A 167 14.67 2.10 0.21
C ALA A 167 15.56 3.06 1.02
N ALA A 168 15.33 3.22 2.33
CA ALA A 168 16.14 4.09 3.18
C ALA A 168 17.59 3.60 3.29
N THR A 169 17.80 2.28 3.37
CA THR A 169 19.14 1.67 3.34
C THR A 169 19.85 2.01 2.03
N GLY A 170 19.17 1.84 0.89
CA GLY A 170 19.71 2.14 -0.44
C GLY A 170 20.00 3.63 -0.63
N LEU A 171 19.05 4.50 -0.30
CA LEU A 171 19.22 5.96 -0.38
C LEU A 171 20.39 6.46 0.49
N ARG A 172 20.56 5.86 1.67
CA ARG A 172 21.70 6.18 2.53
C ARG A 172 23.03 5.79 1.89
N LYS A 173 23.11 4.61 1.26
CA LYS A 173 24.29 4.14 0.51
C LYS A 173 24.53 5.01 -0.73
N ALA A 174 23.47 5.50 -1.37
CA ALA A 174 23.53 6.41 -2.51
C ALA A 174 24.00 7.84 -2.13
N GLY A 175 24.20 8.12 -0.83
CA GLY A 175 24.75 9.39 -0.35
C GLY A 175 23.72 10.41 0.13
N HIS A 176 22.41 10.09 0.12
CA HIS A 176 21.41 11.00 0.65
C HIS A 176 21.53 11.17 2.17
N SER A 177 21.24 12.38 2.67
CA SER A 177 21.28 12.67 4.10
C SER A 177 20.13 11.99 4.84
N ARG A 178 20.33 11.67 6.12
CA ARG A 178 19.26 11.10 6.98
C ARG A 178 18.05 12.02 7.04
N THR A 179 18.27 13.33 7.15
CA THR A 179 17.19 14.33 7.21
C THR A 179 16.36 14.32 5.92
N TRP A 180 17.02 14.25 4.76
CA TRP A 180 16.32 14.17 3.48
C TRP A 180 15.47 12.90 3.38
N ILE A 181 16.05 11.73 3.75
CA ILE A 181 15.34 10.43 3.72
C ILE A 181 14.13 10.46 4.67
N MET A 182 14.27 10.97 5.88
CA MET A 182 13.15 11.10 6.83
C MET A 182 12.10 12.10 6.34
N GLY A 183 12.53 13.21 5.71
CA GLY A 183 11.62 14.18 5.09
C GLY A 183 10.81 13.58 3.94
N LEU A 184 11.43 12.74 3.09
CA LEU A 184 10.76 12.00 2.04
C LEU A 184 9.63 11.13 2.64
N TRP A 185 9.96 10.27 3.60
CA TRP A 185 8.98 9.36 4.19
C TRP A 185 7.89 10.10 4.96
N LEU A 186 8.22 11.21 5.64
CA LEU A 186 7.21 12.05 6.29
C LEU A 186 6.24 12.65 5.26
N ALA A 187 6.74 13.11 4.12
CA ALA A 187 5.89 13.61 3.04
C ALA A 187 4.96 12.52 2.50
N VAL A 188 5.49 11.30 2.31
CA VAL A 188 4.67 10.16 1.87
C VAL A 188 3.57 9.86 2.90
N VAL A 189 3.88 9.83 4.20
CA VAL A 189 2.88 9.61 5.28
C VAL A 189 1.78 10.66 5.25
N VAL A 190 2.12 11.93 5.08
CA VAL A 190 1.12 13.01 4.98
C VAL A 190 0.22 12.83 3.75
N VAL A 191 0.81 12.49 2.61
CA VAL A 191 0.04 12.23 1.38
C VAL A 191 -0.81 10.97 1.53
N SER A 192 -0.32 9.92 2.21
CA SER A 192 -1.09 8.71 2.52
C SER A 192 -2.33 9.02 3.35
N ALA A 193 -2.20 9.83 4.39
CA ALA A 193 -3.35 10.28 5.18
C ALA A 193 -4.36 11.07 4.33
N ALA A 194 -3.87 11.98 3.47
CA ALA A 194 -4.72 12.74 2.58
C ALA A 194 -5.39 11.87 1.50
N ALA A 195 -4.68 10.88 0.96
CA ALA A 195 -5.20 9.95 -0.05
C ALA A 195 -6.30 9.04 0.55
N ALA A 196 -6.13 8.55 1.78
CA ALA A 196 -7.16 7.80 2.48
C ALA A 196 -8.41 8.67 2.76
N ALA A 197 -8.22 9.90 3.23
CA ALA A 197 -9.32 10.85 3.42
C ALA A 197 -10.06 11.15 2.10
N ALA A 198 -9.31 11.32 1.00
CA ALA A 198 -9.88 11.55 -0.33
C ALA A 198 -10.63 10.31 -0.84
N GLY A 199 -10.08 9.10 -0.65
CA GLY A 199 -10.74 7.85 -1.02
C GLY A 199 -12.10 7.70 -0.35
N TYR A 200 -12.20 8.01 0.94
CA TYR A 200 -13.47 8.03 1.64
C TYR A 200 -14.37 9.19 1.20
N GLY A 201 -13.84 10.43 1.21
CA GLY A 201 -14.65 11.64 1.03
C GLY A 201 -15.20 11.82 -0.38
N LEU A 202 -14.46 11.39 -1.40
CA LEU A 202 -14.89 11.50 -2.81
C LEU A 202 -15.84 10.37 -3.22
N LEU A 203 -15.78 9.23 -2.54
CA LEU A 203 -16.56 8.03 -2.88
C LEU A 203 -17.73 7.76 -1.91
N GLY A 204 -17.91 8.60 -0.88
CA GLY A 204 -18.94 8.39 0.14
C GLY A 204 -20.37 8.26 -0.40
N ASP A 205 -20.69 9.05 -1.43
CA ASP A 205 -21.98 9.06 -2.10
C ASP A 205 -21.95 8.37 -3.47
N ALA A 206 -20.83 7.70 -3.82
CA ALA A 206 -20.68 7.04 -5.12
C ALA A 206 -21.50 5.75 -5.21
N PRO A 207 -21.97 5.38 -6.41
CA PRO A 207 -22.61 4.09 -6.63
C PRO A 207 -21.69 2.92 -6.22
N PRO A 208 -22.22 1.79 -5.71
CA PRO A 208 -21.43 0.63 -5.30
C PRO A 208 -20.46 0.15 -6.39
N VAL A 209 -20.87 0.22 -7.66
CA VAL A 209 -20.00 -0.16 -8.80
C VAL A 209 -18.78 0.74 -8.90
N THR A 210 -18.91 2.05 -8.66
CA THR A 210 -17.77 2.98 -8.68
C THR A 210 -16.79 2.67 -7.55
N ILE A 211 -17.30 2.36 -6.36
CA ILE A 211 -16.48 1.96 -5.21
C ILE A 211 -15.71 0.68 -5.55
N ALA A 212 -16.40 -0.35 -6.08
CA ALA A 212 -15.79 -1.61 -6.48
C ALA A 212 -14.72 -1.47 -7.57
N VAL A 213 -14.98 -0.63 -8.60
CA VAL A 213 -13.99 -0.32 -9.64
C VAL A 213 -12.77 0.36 -9.04
N THR A 214 -12.94 1.30 -8.10
CA THR A 214 -11.82 1.97 -7.43
C THR A 214 -11.00 1.00 -6.56
N GLN A 215 -11.66 0.10 -5.84
CA GLN A 215 -10.99 -0.97 -5.09
C GLN A 215 -10.18 -1.88 -6.01
N ALA A 216 -10.80 -2.35 -7.09
CA ALA A 216 -10.12 -3.19 -8.08
C ALA A 216 -8.97 -2.44 -8.76
N PHE A 217 -9.11 -1.13 -9.01
CA PHE A 217 -8.03 -0.29 -9.54
C PHE A 217 -6.85 -0.24 -8.57
N ALA A 218 -7.10 0.01 -7.29
CA ALA A 218 -6.05 -0.02 -6.27
C ALA A 218 -5.38 -1.40 -6.20
N ALA A 219 -6.17 -2.48 -6.25
CA ALA A 219 -5.67 -3.85 -6.28
C ALA A 219 -4.74 -4.12 -7.47
N GLY A 220 -5.12 -3.68 -8.68
CA GLY A 220 -4.30 -3.83 -9.89
C GLY A 220 -2.98 -3.06 -9.80
N ALA A 221 -3.01 -1.82 -9.29
CA ALA A 221 -1.82 -1.01 -9.06
C ALA A 221 -0.87 -1.68 -8.07
N VAL A 222 -1.38 -2.17 -6.92
CA VAL A 222 -0.59 -2.84 -5.88
C VAL A 222 0.02 -4.16 -6.40
N LEU A 223 -0.73 -4.97 -7.16
CA LEU A 223 -0.19 -6.19 -7.76
C LEU A 223 0.98 -5.92 -8.71
N THR A 224 0.85 -4.88 -9.54
CA THR A 224 1.92 -4.48 -10.46
C THR A 224 3.14 -4.01 -9.68
N MET A 225 2.95 -3.16 -8.66
CA MET A 225 4.00 -2.72 -7.75
C MET A 225 4.75 -3.91 -7.10
N LEU A 226 4.03 -4.91 -6.61
CA LEU A 226 4.62 -6.09 -5.98
C LEU A 226 5.53 -6.85 -6.95
N ALA A 227 5.06 -7.05 -8.19
CA ALA A 227 5.79 -7.76 -9.22
C ALA A 227 7.04 -7.01 -9.68
N ASP A 228 6.95 -5.68 -9.80
CA ASP A 228 8.03 -4.84 -10.36
C ASP A 228 9.07 -4.44 -9.31
N THR A 229 8.70 -4.37 -8.03
CA THR A 229 9.58 -3.81 -7.00
C THR A 229 9.87 -4.78 -5.86
N MET A 230 8.87 -5.24 -5.10
CA MET A 230 9.10 -5.99 -3.86
C MET A 230 9.61 -7.41 -4.11
N MET A 231 9.00 -8.14 -5.04
CA MET A 231 9.41 -9.51 -5.35
C MET A 231 10.82 -9.59 -5.94
N PRO A 232 11.21 -8.74 -6.91
CA PRO A 232 12.59 -8.73 -7.43
C PRO A 232 13.64 -8.43 -6.35
N GLU A 233 13.40 -7.44 -5.46
CA GLU A 233 14.31 -7.15 -4.34
C GLU A 233 14.44 -8.34 -3.40
N GLY A 234 13.32 -9.01 -3.11
CA GLY A 234 13.30 -10.24 -2.31
C GLY A 234 14.19 -11.32 -2.90
N PHE A 235 14.01 -11.63 -4.18
CA PHE A 235 14.77 -12.68 -4.88
C PHE A 235 16.26 -12.35 -5.01
N GLU A 236 16.61 -11.09 -5.27
CA GLU A 236 18.01 -10.66 -5.37
C GLU A 236 18.81 -10.97 -4.10
N HIS A 237 18.19 -10.83 -2.94
CA HIS A 237 18.88 -10.93 -1.65
C HIS A 237 18.66 -12.24 -0.89
N ALA A 238 17.54 -12.93 -1.09
CA ALA A 238 17.20 -14.14 -0.36
C ALA A 238 17.00 -15.39 -1.22
N GLY A 239 17.08 -15.26 -2.56
CA GLY A 239 17.01 -16.39 -3.48
C GLY A 239 15.71 -17.17 -3.35
N SER A 240 15.76 -18.50 -3.53
CA SER A 240 14.57 -19.37 -3.57
C SER A 240 13.77 -19.43 -2.26
N THR A 241 14.34 -19.01 -1.13
CA THR A 241 13.61 -18.96 0.15
C THR A 241 12.48 -17.92 0.16
N VAL A 242 12.51 -16.96 -0.76
CA VAL A 242 11.47 -15.93 -0.95
C VAL A 242 10.10 -16.55 -1.10
N GLY A 243 9.93 -17.60 -1.92
CA GLY A 243 8.64 -18.24 -2.13
C GLY A 243 7.98 -18.75 -0.83
N LEU A 244 8.77 -19.40 0.04
CA LEU A 244 8.26 -19.89 1.33
C LEU A 244 7.88 -18.74 2.26
N VAL A 245 8.69 -17.70 2.33
CA VAL A 245 8.43 -16.54 3.20
C VAL A 245 7.25 -15.72 2.70
N THR A 246 7.09 -15.59 1.38
CA THR A 246 5.89 -14.98 0.78
C THR A 246 4.63 -15.77 1.13
N CYS A 247 4.67 -17.10 1.04
CA CYS A 247 3.56 -17.95 1.45
C CYS A 247 3.24 -17.78 2.95
N PHE A 248 4.26 -17.68 3.81
CA PHE A 248 4.07 -17.43 5.23
C PHE A 248 3.42 -16.06 5.50
N GLY A 249 3.85 -15.01 4.81
CA GLY A 249 3.21 -13.68 4.87
C GLY A 249 1.76 -13.72 4.44
N PHE A 250 1.46 -14.40 3.33
CA PHE A 250 0.10 -14.60 2.82
C PHE A 250 -0.79 -15.29 3.86
N ILE A 251 -0.34 -16.41 4.44
CA ILE A 251 -1.08 -17.16 5.47
C ILE A 251 -1.33 -16.27 6.70
N THR A 252 -0.34 -15.47 7.11
CA THR A 252 -0.47 -14.58 8.26
C THR A 252 -1.59 -13.56 8.03
N ALA A 253 -1.61 -12.90 6.88
CA ALA A 253 -2.66 -11.92 6.55
C ALA A 253 -4.03 -12.59 6.38
N PHE A 254 -4.07 -13.74 5.72
CA PHE A 254 -5.30 -14.53 5.57
C PHE A 254 -5.93 -14.90 6.92
N LEU A 255 -5.14 -15.34 7.89
CA LEU A 255 -5.64 -15.65 9.22
C LEU A 255 -6.10 -14.42 9.98
N LEU A 256 -5.41 -13.28 9.83
CA LEU A 256 -5.82 -12.02 10.44
C LEU A 256 -7.14 -11.48 9.87
N SER A 257 -7.39 -11.71 8.58
CA SER A 257 -8.62 -11.31 7.90
C SER A 257 -9.85 -12.13 8.35
N HIS A 258 -9.63 -13.36 8.88
CA HIS A 258 -10.69 -14.29 9.26
C HIS A 258 -10.80 -14.50 10.79
N ALA A 259 -10.03 -13.76 11.60
CA ALA A 259 -10.05 -13.81 13.05
C ALA A 259 -11.02 -12.79 13.64
#